data_de7be77ca4889740d3388c98950462dc
#
_entry.id   de7be77ca4889740d3388c98950462dc
#
_cell.length_a   1.000
_cell.length_b   1.000
_cell.length_c   1.000
_cell.angle_alpha   90.00
_cell.angle_beta   90.00
_cell.angle_gamma   90.00
#
_symmetry.space_group_name_H-M   'P 1'
#
loop_
_entity.id
_entity.type
_entity.pdbx_description
1 polymer ?
#
loop_
_entity_poly.entity_id
_entity_poly.type
_entity_poly.pdbx_seq_one_letter_code
_entity_poly.pdbx_strand_id
1 'polypeptide(L)'
;MKLVNSVCTTLYFPESRRDIGEFGRMARFLAGKGIECIEFYHDGDGRSKLGNVLSDTGLNGVYIAVIPSKESKLHLCDENEEGRAAAVKLFERCIDEAQSNGITELMMNSGRIGSSIERGLEALAASVEDLFSYAALKNYKIRLLLEPCDSHMDACQLIGPYSRSLAFLRRMHAAGLPLGLTLDSAHTVEEGEDFLKALGAVKPYCRHIHFANCYIKDKQSPLYGDKHLGFEYPDTEWTVPALSKLFEGLKALYPDDNVLRIGLEALCRTDDPYKYFDDVWDSLAFLHKNF
;
A
#
# COMPACT_ATOMS: atom_id res chain seq x y z
N MET A 1 -12.73 -17.97 3.00
CA MET A 1 -11.78 -16.87 2.63
C MET A 1 -10.38 -17.44 2.67
N LYS A 2 -9.63 -17.32 1.58
CA LYS A 2 -8.18 -17.61 1.58
C LYS A 2 -7.44 -16.31 1.92
N LEU A 3 -6.62 -16.34 2.94
CA LEU A 3 -5.79 -15.22 3.34
C LEU A 3 -4.42 -15.31 2.66
N VAL A 4 -3.90 -14.19 2.19
CA VAL A 4 -2.51 -14.03 1.74
C VAL A 4 -1.86 -12.98 2.63
N ASN A 5 -0.87 -13.39 3.41
CA ASN A 5 -0.14 -12.50 4.29
C ASN A 5 0.93 -11.74 3.51
N SER A 6 0.92 -10.42 3.63
CA SER A 6 1.87 -9.49 3.03
C SER A 6 2.54 -8.60 4.08
N VAL A 7 3.67 -8.00 3.73
CA VAL A 7 4.42 -7.10 4.61
C VAL A 7 4.96 -5.91 3.82
N CYS A 8 4.71 -4.69 4.30
CA CYS A 8 5.34 -3.47 3.80
C CYS A 8 6.78 -3.41 4.33
N THR A 9 7.72 -3.96 3.56
CA THR A 9 9.10 -4.19 4.01
C THR A 9 9.89 -2.90 4.20
N THR A 10 9.54 -1.83 3.52
CA THR A 10 10.22 -0.54 3.63
C THR A 10 10.12 0.09 5.01
N LEU A 11 9.10 -0.28 5.77
CA LEU A 11 8.88 0.20 7.13
C LEU A 11 9.53 -0.72 8.18
N TYR A 12 9.44 -2.03 8.00
CA TYR A 12 10.04 -2.99 8.91
C TYR A 12 11.55 -3.13 8.72
N PHE A 13 12.02 -3.15 7.47
CA PHE A 13 13.40 -3.46 7.10
C PHE A 13 14.00 -2.37 6.20
N PRO A 14 14.22 -1.15 6.71
CA PRO A 14 14.62 0.00 5.88
C PRO A 14 15.93 -0.22 5.10
N GLU A 15 16.87 -1.01 5.62
CA GLU A 15 18.14 -1.30 4.94
C GLU A 15 17.96 -2.18 3.70
N SER A 16 16.91 -3.02 3.66
CA SER A 16 16.58 -3.84 2.49
C SER A 16 16.27 -3.01 1.24
N ARG A 17 15.91 -1.75 1.42
CA ARG A 17 15.66 -0.82 0.34
C ARG A 17 16.92 -0.51 -0.46
N ARG A 18 18.10 -0.53 0.16
CA ARG A 18 19.36 -0.07 -0.44
C ARG A 18 20.37 -1.17 -0.69
N ASP A 19 20.28 -2.26 0.04
CA ASP A 19 21.21 -3.39 -0.04
C ASP A 19 20.49 -4.65 -0.52
N ILE A 20 20.90 -5.16 -1.67
CA ILE A 20 20.29 -6.36 -2.28
C ILE A 20 20.58 -7.63 -1.46
N GLY A 21 21.69 -7.68 -0.73
CA GLY A 21 22.02 -8.79 0.17
C GLY A 21 21.07 -8.81 1.37
N GLU A 22 20.81 -7.64 1.96
CA GLU A 22 19.84 -7.49 3.04
C GLU A 22 18.40 -7.73 2.55
N PHE A 23 18.06 -7.28 1.34
CA PHE A 23 16.78 -7.62 0.71
C PHE A 23 16.61 -9.15 0.59
N GLY A 24 17.65 -9.86 0.14
CA GLY A 24 17.62 -11.32 0.05
C GLY A 24 17.56 -12.02 1.41
N ARG A 25 18.23 -11.47 2.44
CA ARG A 25 18.15 -11.98 3.82
C ARG A 25 16.73 -11.82 4.38
N MET A 26 16.18 -10.63 4.29
CA MET A 26 14.82 -10.30 4.70
C MET A 26 13.79 -11.19 4.00
N ALA A 27 13.88 -11.34 2.67
CA ALA A 27 12.93 -12.14 1.90
C ALA A 27 12.92 -13.60 2.36
N ARG A 28 14.10 -14.22 2.57
CA ARG A 28 14.19 -15.58 3.12
C ARG A 28 13.60 -15.70 4.53
N PHE A 29 13.85 -14.70 5.37
CA PHE A 29 13.30 -14.66 6.72
C PHE A 29 11.77 -14.62 6.70
N LEU A 30 11.18 -13.72 5.91
CA LEU A 30 9.73 -13.55 5.80
C LEU A 30 9.05 -14.79 5.18
N ALA A 31 9.64 -15.38 4.13
CA ALA A 31 9.16 -16.62 3.56
C ALA A 31 9.16 -17.78 4.61
N GLY A 32 10.20 -17.86 5.46
CA GLY A 32 10.28 -18.81 6.56
C GLY A 32 9.21 -18.60 7.65
N LYS A 33 8.59 -17.42 7.73
CA LYS A 33 7.47 -17.11 8.63
C LYS A 33 6.09 -17.36 8.00
N GLY A 34 6.03 -17.85 6.76
CA GLY A 34 4.79 -18.07 6.06
C GLY A 34 4.19 -16.82 5.40
N ILE A 35 4.97 -15.76 5.25
CA ILE A 35 4.59 -14.62 4.42
C ILE A 35 4.63 -15.06 2.97
N GLU A 36 3.62 -14.66 2.18
CA GLU A 36 3.46 -15.04 0.77
C GLU A 36 3.71 -13.88 -0.19
N CYS A 37 3.66 -12.64 0.32
CA CYS A 37 3.85 -11.42 -0.47
C CYS A 37 4.66 -10.39 0.30
N ILE A 38 5.47 -9.62 -0.41
CA ILE A 38 6.17 -8.46 0.15
C ILE A 38 5.89 -7.22 -0.69
N GLU A 39 5.80 -6.09 -0.02
CA GLU A 39 5.59 -4.79 -0.61
C GLU A 39 6.84 -3.97 -0.39
N PHE A 40 7.44 -3.50 -1.47
CA PHE A 40 8.76 -2.90 -1.38
C PHE A 40 9.03 -1.87 -2.47
N TYR A 41 10.01 -1.03 -2.21
CA TYR A 41 10.74 -0.20 -3.13
C TYR A 41 12.23 -0.40 -2.90
N HIS A 42 13.01 -0.46 -3.96
CA HIS A 42 14.46 -0.61 -3.85
C HIS A 42 15.15 0.43 -4.72
N ASP A 43 16.03 1.24 -4.14
CA ASP A 43 16.75 2.32 -4.83
C ASP A 43 18.28 2.13 -4.79
N GLY A 44 18.74 1.01 -4.23
CA GLY A 44 20.16 0.63 -4.20
C GLY A 44 20.64 -0.07 -5.46
N ASP A 45 21.89 -0.49 -5.43
CA ASP A 45 22.47 -1.34 -6.45
C ASP A 45 21.85 -2.74 -6.43
N GLY A 46 21.80 -3.38 -7.59
CA GLY A 46 21.28 -4.75 -7.71
C GLY A 46 19.79 -4.86 -7.97
N ARG A 47 19.09 -3.77 -8.30
CA ARG A 47 17.66 -3.77 -8.66
C ARG A 47 17.26 -4.83 -9.69
N SER A 48 18.12 -5.15 -10.64
CA SER A 48 17.89 -6.22 -11.62
C SER A 48 17.89 -7.64 -11.05
N LYS A 49 18.22 -7.81 -9.76
CA LYS A 49 18.25 -9.11 -9.06
C LYS A 49 17.02 -9.35 -8.18
N LEU A 50 16.15 -8.36 -8.01
CA LEU A 50 14.97 -8.48 -7.17
C LEU A 50 14.08 -9.64 -7.58
N GLY A 51 13.83 -9.79 -8.89
CA GLY A 51 13.06 -10.90 -9.43
C GLY A 51 13.63 -12.28 -9.11
N ASN A 52 14.96 -12.42 -9.12
CA ASN A 52 15.61 -13.67 -8.73
C ASN A 52 15.37 -13.98 -7.24
N VAL A 53 15.50 -12.95 -6.37
CA VAL A 53 15.25 -13.14 -4.93
C VAL A 53 13.81 -13.57 -4.68
N LEU A 54 12.83 -12.92 -5.35
CA LEU A 54 11.42 -13.29 -5.23
C LEU A 54 11.18 -14.74 -5.70
N SER A 55 11.75 -15.12 -6.85
CA SER A 55 11.66 -16.48 -7.39
C SER A 55 12.27 -17.52 -6.45
N ASP A 56 13.47 -17.24 -5.90
CA ASP A 56 14.19 -18.16 -5.01
C ASP A 56 13.48 -18.37 -3.67
N THR A 57 12.71 -17.37 -3.22
CA THR A 57 11.96 -17.42 -1.95
C THR A 57 10.50 -17.82 -2.11
N GLY A 58 9.98 -17.85 -3.34
CA GLY A 58 8.57 -18.10 -3.62
C GLY A 58 7.62 -16.95 -3.25
N LEU A 59 8.19 -15.77 -2.92
CA LEU A 59 7.41 -14.60 -2.56
C LEU A 59 6.84 -13.89 -3.79
N ASN A 60 5.60 -13.43 -3.68
CA ASN A 60 5.05 -12.45 -4.61
C ASN A 60 5.54 -11.04 -4.23
N GLY A 61 5.57 -10.12 -5.20
CA GLY A 61 5.96 -8.74 -4.97
C GLY A 61 4.87 -7.74 -5.35
N VAL A 62 4.73 -6.69 -4.55
CA VAL A 62 4.04 -5.44 -4.91
C VAL A 62 5.08 -4.32 -4.91
N TYR A 63 5.21 -3.61 -6.01
CA TYR A 63 6.16 -2.50 -6.12
C TYR A 63 5.53 -1.22 -5.59
N ILE A 64 6.16 -0.56 -4.59
CA ILE A 64 5.65 0.65 -3.96
C ILE A 64 6.20 1.88 -4.68
N ALA A 65 5.44 2.46 -5.61
CA ALA A 65 5.80 3.69 -6.31
C ALA A 65 5.49 4.98 -5.51
N VAL A 66 4.83 4.84 -4.37
CA VAL A 66 4.52 5.96 -3.45
C VAL A 66 5.80 6.60 -2.91
N ILE A 67 6.82 5.80 -2.59
CA ILE A 67 8.06 6.30 -1.99
C ILE A 67 8.82 7.25 -2.93
N PRO A 68 9.20 6.86 -4.17
CA PRO A 68 9.89 7.77 -5.07
C PRO A 68 9.04 8.98 -5.47
N SER A 69 7.71 8.85 -5.53
CA SER A 69 6.80 9.99 -5.75
C SER A 69 6.88 11.00 -4.61
N LYS A 70 6.79 10.53 -3.35
CA LYS A 70 6.89 11.38 -2.14
C LYS A 70 8.24 12.08 -2.04
N GLU A 71 9.34 11.36 -2.28
CA GLU A 71 10.70 11.90 -2.21
C GLU A 71 10.98 12.94 -3.31
N SER A 72 10.47 12.71 -4.52
CA SER A 72 10.62 13.62 -5.66
C SER A 72 9.59 14.76 -5.64
N LYS A 73 8.59 14.71 -4.76
CA LYS A 73 7.45 15.65 -4.69
C LYS A 73 6.69 15.73 -6.02
N LEU A 74 6.59 14.62 -6.72
CA LEU A 74 5.87 14.50 -7.99
C LEU A 74 4.51 13.83 -7.76
N HIS A 75 3.44 14.49 -8.17
CA HIS A 75 2.08 14.06 -7.89
C HIS A 75 1.30 13.77 -9.17
N LEU A 76 0.65 12.61 -9.26
CA LEU A 76 -0.17 12.24 -10.42
C LEU A 76 -1.39 13.17 -10.59
N CYS A 77 -1.81 13.82 -9.52
CA CYS A 77 -2.91 14.80 -9.52
C CYS A 77 -2.43 16.25 -9.69
N ASP A 78 -1.19 16.49 -10.11
CA ASP A 78 -0.68 17.85 -10.28
C ASP A 78 -1.51 18.59 -11.33
N GLU A 79 -2.06 19.76 -10.94
CA GLU A 79 -2.86 20.62 -11.82
C GLU A 79 -2.02 21.30 -12.90
N ASN A 80 -0.68 21.34 -12.72
CA ASN A 80 0.26 21.80 -13.73
C ASN A 80 0.67 20.63 -14.61
N GLU A 81 0.49 20.74 -15.93
CA GLU A 81 0.76 19.67 -16.88
C GLU A 81 2.23 19.22 -16.90
N GLU A 82 3.18 20.12 -16.69
CA GLU A 82 4.61 19.78 -16.64
C GLU A 82 4.90 18.91 -15.42
N GLY A 83 4.35 19.28 -14.24
CA GLY A 83 4.46 18.49 -13.00
C GLY A 83 3.79 17.12 -13.14
N ARG A 84 2.57 17.10 -13.70
CA ARG A 84 1.83 15.85 -13.96
C ARG A 84 2.62 14.92 -14.89
N ALA A 85 3.12 15.44 -16.01
CA ALA A 85 3.90 14.66 -16.97
C ALA A 85 5.20 14.12 -16.36
N ALA A 86 5.86 14.89 -15.49
CA ALA A 86 7.03 14.44 -14.75
C ALA A 86 6.69 13.31 -13.78
N ALA A 87 5.53 13.40 -13.09
CA ALA A 87 5.03 12.33 -12.24
C ALA A 87 4.74 11.07 -13.05
N VAL A 88 4.01 11.17 -14.16
CA VAL A 88 3.73 10.03 -15.05
C VAL A 88 5.03 9.34 -15.46
N LYS A 89 6.04 10.08 -15.91
CA LYS A 89 7.35 9.51 -16.27
C LYS A 89 8.05 8.80 -15.11
N LEU A 90 7.89 9.26 -13.88
CA LEU A 90 8.42 8.58 -12.71
C LEU A 90 7.72 7.21 -12.54
N PHE A 91 6.39 7.18 -12.62
CA PHE A 91 5.62 5.96 -12.48
C PHE A 91 5.85 4.98 -13.64
N GLU A 92 6.05 5.46 -14.87
CA GLU A 92 6.47 4.63 -16.02
C GLU A 92 7.79 3.89 -15.72
N ARG A 93 8.79 4.59 -15.14
CA ARG A 93 10.04 3.94 -14.71
C ARG A 93 9.82 2.89 -13.62
N CYS A 94 8.92 3.17 -12.66
CA CYS A 94 8.55 2.18 -11.64
C CYS A 94 7.87 0.95 -12.26
N ILE A 95 7.03 1.15 -13.28
CA ILE A 95 6.40 0.07 -14.04
C ILE A 95 7.47 -0.76 -14.78
N ASP A 96 8.42 -0.11 -15.47
CA ASP A 96 9.52 -0.80 -16.16
C ASP A 96 10.35 -1.64 -15.17
N GLU A 97 10.68 -1.08 -14.00
CA GLU A 97 11.44 -1.79 -12.98
C GLU A 97 10.66 -2.97 -12.39
N ALA A 98 9.38 -2.78 -12.08
CA ALA A 98 8.51 -3.85 -11.62
C ALA A 98 8.45 -5.00 -12.63
N GLN A 99 8.18 -4.69 -13.89
CA GLN A 99 8.05 -5.69 -14.96
C GLN A 99 9.37 -6.39 -15.27
N SER A 100 10.51 -5.69 -15.22
CA SER A 100 11.83 -6.30 -15.42
C SER A 100 12.19 -7.34 -14.36
N ASN A 101 11.53 -7.27 -13.20
CA ASN A 101 11.66 -8.20 -12.07
C ASN A 101 10.47 -9.18 -11.94
N GLY A 102 9.59 -9.25 -12.95
CA GLY A 102 8.45 -10.16 -12.94
C GLY A 102 7.33 -9.76 -11.98
N ILE A 103 7.35 -8.52 -11.46
CA ILE A 103 6.33 -8.00 -10.54
C ILE A 103 5.16 -7.47 -11.36
N THR A 104 3.96 -7.91 -11.02
CA THR A 104 2.73 -7.60 -11.77
C THR A 104 1.78 -6.66 -11.04
N GLU A 105 2.18 -6.12 -9.91
CA GLU A 105 1.38 -5.17 -9.13
C GLU A 105 2.23 -3.98 -8.70
N LEU A 106 1.66 -2.79 -8.85
CA LEU A 106 2.30 -1.52 -8.47
C LEU A 106 1.31 -0.70 -7.65
N MET A 107 1.74 -0.33 -6.45
CA MET A 107 0.99 0.54 -5.55
C MET A 107 1.35 2.00 -5.77
N MET A 108 0.34 2.84 -5.85
CA MET A 108 0.44 4.27 -6.12
C MET A 108 -0.53 5.06 -5.25
N ASN A 109 -0.24 6.32 -5.01
CA ASN A 109 -1.16 7.28 -4.41
C ASN A 109 -1.57 8.37 -5.42
N SER A 110 -2.57 9.17 -5.06
CA SER A 110 -3.04 10.26 -5.92
C SER A 110 -2.08 11.45 -5.99
N GLY A 111 -1.36 11.68 -4.90
CA GLY A 111 -0.65 12.94 -4.65
C GLY A 111 -1.47 13.91 -3.81
N ARG A 112 -0.83 14.99 -3.34
CA ARG A 112 -1.44 15.96 -2.43
C ARG A 112 -2.53 16.80 -3.12
N ILE A 113 -3.53 17.20 -2.34
CA ILE A 113 -4.55 18.15 -2.79
C ILE A 113 -3.88 19.45 -3.22
N GLY A 114 -4.20 19.88 -4.43
CA GLY A 114 -3.78 21.16 -4.98
C GLY A 114 -4.78 22.30 -4.66
N SER A 115 -4.97 23.19 -5.60
CA SER A 115 -5.88 24.34 -5.44
C SER A 115 -7.33 24.01 -5.73
N SER A 116 -7.63 22.93 -6.47
CA SER A 116 -8.98 22.46 -6.81
C SER A 116 -9.05 20.94 -6.80
N ILE A 117 -10.02 20.40 -6.09
CA ILE A 117 -10.30 18.95 -6.08
C ILE A 117 -10.71 18.50 -7.50
N GLU A 118 -11.55 19.26 -8.21
CA GLU A 118 -12.03 18.91 -9.54
C GLU A 118 -10.88 18.84 -10.54
N ARG A 119 -10.02 19.86 -10.57
CA ARG A 119 -8.84 19.87 -11.48
C ARG A 119 -7.86 18.78 -11.14
N GLY A 120 -7.62 18.54 -9.85
CA GLY A 120 -6.78 17.43 -9.40
C GLY A 120 -7.33 16.06 -9.81
N LEU A 121 -8.67 15.86 -9.75
CA LEU A 121 -9.32 14.62 -10.20
C LEU A 121 -9.22 14.43 -11.72
N GLU A 122 -9.31 15.52 -12.52
CA GLU A 122 -9.09 15.45 -13.96
C GLU A 122 -7.63 15.11 -14.28
N ALA A 123 -6.68 15.76 -13.62
CA ALA A 123 -5.25 15.48 -13.77
C ALA A 123 -4.90 14.02 -13.38
N LEU A 124 -5.45 13.55 -12.27
CA LEU A 124 -5.24 12.15 -11.84
C LEU A 124 -5.85 11.16 -12.85
N ALA A 125 -7.03 11.45 -13.39
CA ALA A 125 -7.66 10.58 -14.38
C ALA A 125 -6.82 10.50 -15.67
N ALA A 126 -6.31 11.62 -16.15
CA ALA A 126 -5.39 11.65 -17.29
C ALA A 126 -4.10 10.89 -17.01
N SER A 127 -3.53 11.05 -15.81
CA SER A 127 -2.32 10.29 -15.41
C SER A 127 -2.55 8.79 -15.37
N VAL A 128 -3.68 8.33 -14.84
CA VAL A 128 -4.04 6.90 -14.83
C VAL A 128 -4.21 6.35 -16.23
N GLU A 129 -4.85 7.12 -17.14
CA GLU A 129 -4.99 6.76 -18.54
C GLU A 129 -3.63 6.65 -19.25
N ASP A 130 -2.73 7.61 -19.02
CA ASP A 130 -1.36 7.59 -19.56
C ASP A 130 -0.61 6.33 -19.09
N LEU A 131 -0.67 5.97 -17.79
CA LEU A 131 0.00 4.79 -17.24
C LEU A 131 -0.56 3.48 -17.82
N PHE A 132 -1.88 3.34 -17.96
CA PHE A 132 -2.47 2.17 -18.60
C PHE A 132 -2.11 2.09 -20.08
N SER A 133 -2.09 3.23 -20.79
CA SER A 133 -1.67 3.31 -22.19
C SER A 133 -0.21 2.93 -22.36
N TYR A 134 0.66 3.41 -21.47
CA TYR A 134 2.08 3.02 -21.44
C TYR A 134 2.26 1.52 -21.24
N ALA A 135 1.60 0.95 -20.24
CA ALA A 135 1.66 -0.47 -19.98
C ALA A 135 1.17 -1.31 -21.17
N ALA A 136 0.08 -0.88 -21.82
CA ALA A 136 -0.46 -1.53 -23.01
C ALA A 136 0.51 -1.45 -24.18
N LEU A 137 1.12 -0.28 -24.46
CA LEU A 137 2.11 -0.08 -25.51
C LEU A 137 3.32 -0.99 -25.35
N LYS A 138 3.75 -1.21 -24.11
CA LYS A 138 4.87 -2.11 -23.75
C LYS A 138 4.45 -3.59 -23.66
N ASN A 139 3.17 -3.90 -23.82
CA ASN A 139 2.62 -5.24 -23.58
C ASN A 139 2.92 -5.78 -22.18
N TYR A 140 2.92 -4.90 -21.17
CA TYR A 140 3.14 -5.24 -19.79
C TYR A 140 1.85 -5.72 -19.12
N LYS A 141 1.97 -6.71 -18.24
CA LYS A 141 0.87 -7.22 -17.42
C LYS A 141 1.02 -6.68 -16.01
N ILE A 142 0.58 -5.44 -15.79
CA ILE A 142 0.66 -4.80 -14.48
C ILE A 142 -0.73 -4.36 -14.02
N ARG A 143 -1.00 -4.57 -12.74
CA ARG A 143 -2.16 -4.04 -12.03
C ARG A 143 -1.71 -2.81 -11.25
N LEU A 144 -2.39 -1.69 -11.47
CA LEU A 144 -2.20 -0.48 -10.69
C LEU A 144 -3.16 -0.52 -9.49
N LEU A 145 -2.64 -0.29 -8.29
CA LEU A 145 -3.38 -0.25 -7.03
C LEU A 145 -3.29 1.16 -6.46
N LEU A 146 -4.41 1.86 -6.41
CA LEU A 146 -4.50 3.18 -5.79
C LEU A 146 -4.72 3.00 -4.28
N GLU A 147 -3.89 3.65 -3.49
CA GLU A 147 -4.05 3.73 -2.04
C GLU A 147 -4.59 5.10 -1.65
N PRO A 148 -5.81 5.19 -1.13
CA PRO A 148 -6.33 6.38 -0.48
C PRO A 148 -5.59 6.61 0.83
N CYS A 149 -5.05 7.83 1.00
CA CYS A 149 -4.48 8.26 2.27
C CYS A 149 -5.32 9.41 2.83
N ASP A 150 -5.05 9.84 4.05
CA ASP A 150 -5.77 10.96 4.66
C ASP A 150 -5.77 12.23 3.80
N SER A 151 -6.88 12.97 3.79
CA SER A 151 -7.02 14.19 2.98
C SER A 151 -6.78 15.49 3.76
N HIS A 152 -6.53 15.44 5.08
CA HIS A 152 -6.50 16.64 5.91
C HIS A 152 -5.59 16.58 7.15
N MET A 153 -4.90 15.50 7.39
CA MET A 153 -4.08 15.30 8.61
C MET A 153 -2.57 15.37 8.30
N ASP A 154 -2.01 14.32 7.74
CA ASP A 154 -0.57 14.20 7.46
C ASP A 154 -0.27 14.13 5.95
N ALA A 155 -0.84 13.16 5.26
CA ALA A 155 -0.60 12.92 3.85
C ALA A 155 -1.29 13.97 2.96
N CYS A 156 -2.47 14.45 3.36
CA CYS A 156 -3.28 15.46 2.66
C CYS A 156 -3.48 15.10 1.18
N GLN A 157 -3.84 13.84 0.90
CA GLN A 157 -3.97 13.31 -0.45
C GLN A 157 -5.30 13.70 -1.11
N LEU A 158 -5.27 13.81 -2.44
CA LEU A 158 -6.49 14.09 -3.20
C LEU A 158 -7.54 12.99 -3.04
N ILE A 159 -7.13 11.72 -3.10
CA ILE A 159 -7.99 10.58 -2.84
C ILE A 159 -7.76 10.13 -1.39
N GLY A 160 -8.65 10.54 -0.50
CA GLY A 160 -8.71 10.18 0.92
C GLY A 160 -10.05 9.49 1.22
N PRO A 161 -11.18 10.21 1.32
CA PRO A 161 -12.47 9.65 1.71
C PRO A 161 -12.91 8.51 0.77
N TYR A 162 -13.47 7.41 1.37
CA TYR A 162 -13.90 6.28 0.55
C TYR A 162 -14.98 6.65 -0.48
N SER A 163 -15.78 7.66 -0.22
CA SER A 163 -16.78 8.16 -1.17
C SER A 163 -16.13 8.74 -2.44
N ARG A 164 -15.03 9.49 -2.28
CA ARG A 164 -14.24 10.04 -3.40
C ARG A 164 -13.49 8.92 -4.11
N SER A 165 -12.90 7.99 -3.36
CA SER A 165 -12.26 6.78 -3.88
C SER A 165 -13.21 5.98 -4.77
N LEU A 166 -14.42 5.69 -4.26
CA LEU A 166 -15.44 4.95 -4.99
C LEU A 166 -15.89 5.66 -6.27
N ALA A 167 -16.12 6.98 -6.21
CA ALA A 167 -16.51 7.77 -7.38
C ALA A 167 -15.42 7.73 -8.44
N PHE A 168 -14.16 7.91 -8.05
CA PHE A 168 -13.02 7.88 -8.96
C PHE A 168 -12.82 6.49 -9.59
N LEU A 169 -12.87 5.42 -8.80
CA LEU A 169 -12.75 4.04 -9.29
C LEU A 169 -13.86 3.69 -10.29
N ARG A 170 -15.10 4.08 -9.99
CA ARG A 170 -16.23 3.91 -10.94
C ARG A 170 -15.99 4.61 -12.26
N ARG A 171 -15.47 5.84 -12.22
CA ARG A 171 -15.09 6.59 -13.42
C ARG A 171 -14.02 5.86 -14.22
N MET A 172 -12.95 5.40 -13.60
CA MET A 172 -11.87 4.66 -14.27
C MET A 172 -12.38 3.36 -14.90
N HIS A 173 -13.15 2.57 -14.17
CA HIS A 173 -13.72 1.34 -14.70
C HIS A 173 -14.72 1.58 -15.85
N ALA A 174 -15.52 2.65 -15.79
CA ALA A 174 -16.40 3.04 -16.90
C ALA A 174 -15.62 3.43 -18.16
N ALA A 175 -14.40 3.95 -18.01
CA ALA A 175 -13.47 4.23 -19.10
C ALA A 175 -12.69 2.98 -19.58
N GLY A 176 -12.94 1.78 -19.01
CA GLY A 176 -12.22 0.55 -19.36
C GLY A 176 -10.85 0.42 -18.68
N LEU A 177 -10.56 1.24 -17.70
CA LEU A 177 -9.29 1.23 -16.95
C LEU A 177 -9.47 0.49 -15.62
N PRO A 178 -8.98 -0.76 -15.48
CA PRO A 178 -9.26 -1.62 -14.33
C PRO A 178 -8.36 -1.28 -13.13
N LEU A 179 -8.45 -0.03 -12.64
CA LEU A 179 -7.73 0.42 -11.47
C LEU A 179 -8.20 -0.33 -10.23
N GLY A 180 -7.25 -0.94 -9.50
CA GLY A 180 -7.50 -1.58 -8.21
C GLY A 180 -7.32 -0.60 -7.05
N LEU A 181 -7.67 -1.06 -5.86
CA LEU A 181 -7.54 -0.31 -4.61
C LEU A 181 -6.77 -1.11 -3.57
N THR A 182 -5.89 -0.43 -2.85
CA THR A 182 -5.39 -0.83 -1.53
C THR A 182 -6.13 0.00 -0.50
N LEU A 183 -6.76 -0.62 0.51
CA LEU A 183 -7.44 0.11 1.58
C LEU A 183 -6.67 -0.06 2.88
N ASP A 184 -6.23 1.06 3.44
CA ASP A 184 -5.47 1.10 4.68
C ASP A 184 -6.35 1.41 5.88
N SER A 185 -6.11 0.71 7.00
CA SER A 185 -6.90 0.84 8.21
C SER A 185 -6.61 2.13 9.00
N ALA A 186 -5.37 2.61 8.98
CA ALA A 186 -5.00 3.86 9.64
C ALA A 186 -5.56 5.05 8.87
N HIS A 187 -5.30 5.14 7.57
CA HIS A 187 -5.78 6.23 6.72
C HIS A 187 -7.30 6.36 6.72
N THR A 188 -8.02 5.23 6.78
CA THR A 188 -9.49 5.25 6.87
C THR A 188 -9.96 5.89 8.17
N VAL A 189 -9.31 5.58 9.30
CA VAL A 189 -9.65 6.18 10.59
C VAL A 189 -9.23 7.65 10.66
N GLU A 190 -8.12 8.02 10.06
CA GLU A 190 -7.66 9.42 9.94
C GLU A 190 -8.64 10.28 9.16
N GLU A 191 -9.35 9.71 8.18
CA GLU A 191 -10.49 10.35 7.50
C GLU A 191 -11.76 10.43 8.37
N GLY A 192 -11.76 9.85 9.57
CA GLY A 192 -12.93 9.77 10.45
C GLY A 192 -13.96 8.75 9.97
N GLU A 193 -13.58 7.77 9.20
CA GLU A 193 -14.44 6.77 8.57
C GLU A 193 -14.37 5.41 9.29
N ASP A 194 -15.46 4.65 9.22
CA ASP A 194 -15.50 3.25 9.65
C ASP A 194 -14.91 2.35 8.59
N PHE A 195 -13.89 1.58 8.94
CA PHE A 195 -13.15 0.74 7.99
C PHE A 195 -14.02 -0.31 7.30
N LEU A 196 -14.87 -1.02 8.04
CA LEU A 196 -15.72 -2.07 7.45
C LEU A 196 -16.79 -1.49 6.52
N LYS A 197 -17.31 -0.31 6.85
CA LYS A 197 -18.24 0.43 5.99
C LYS A 197 -17.55 0.91 4.71
N ALA A 198 -16.36 1.51 4.84
CA ALA A 198 -15.55 1.96 3.70
C ALA A 198 -15.21 0.76 2.79
N LEU A 199 -14.70 -0.32 3.37
CA LEU A 199 -14.37 -1.54 2.64
C LEU A 199 -15.59 -2.13 1.94
N GLY A 200 -16.73 -2.22 2.60
CA GLY A 200 -17.98 -2.70 2.00
C GLY A 200 -18.38 -1.92 0.75
N ALA A 201 -18.17 -0.60 0.77
CA ALA A 201 -18.46 0.27 -0.38
C ALA A 201 -17.48 0.08 -1.55
N VAL A 202 -16.16 -0.06 -1.26
CA VAL A 202 -15.11 -0.16 -2.29
C VAL A 202 -14.71 -1.61 -2.63
N LYS A 203 -15.29 -2.60 -1.98
CA LYS A 203 -14.98 -4.03 -2.12
C LYS A 203 -14.81 -4.54 -3.55
N PRO A 204 -15.64 -4.16 -4.55
CA PRO A 204 -15.46 -4.65 -5.92
C PRO A 204 -14.10 -4.28 -6.52
N TYR A 205 -13.48 -3.21 -6.03
CA TYR A 205 -12.21 -2.67 -6.51
C TYR A 205 -11.03 -3.03 -5.58
N CYS A 206 -11.30 -3.33 -4.30
CA CYS A 206 -10.28 -3.63 -3.30
C CYS A 206 -9.58 -4.95 -3.63
N ARG A 207 -8.25 -4.90 -3.69
CA ARG A 207 -7.39 -6.06 -3.98
C ARG A 207 -6.43 -6.34 -2.84
N HIS A 208 -6.24 -5.36 -1.98
CA HIS A 208 -5.26 -5.35 -0.92
C HIS A 208 -5.80 -4.56 0.27
N ILE A 209 -5.47 -4.98 1.48
CA ILE A 209 -5.78 -4.28 2.71
C ILE A 209 -4.47 -4.10 3.47
N HIS A 210 -4.23 -2.90 3.99
CA HIS A 210 -3.20 -2.67 4.98
C HIS A 210 -3.77 -2.70 6.40
N PHE A 211 -3.14 -3.46 7.25
CA PHE A 211 -3.25 -3.31 8.69
C PHE A 211 -2.13 -2.38 9.14
N ALA A 212 -2.48 -1.14 9.33
CA ALA A 212 -1.64 -0.08 9.84
C ALA A 212 -2.29 0.54 11.06
N ASN A 213 -1.52 1.23 11.88
CA ASN A 213 -1.97 1.80 13.14
C ASN A 213 -1.61 3.30 13.23
N CYS A 214 -2.55 4.08 13.71
CA CYS A 214 -2.41 5.51 13.94
C CYS A 214 -2.88 5.89 15.36
N TYR A 215 -2.67 7.15 15.70
CA TYR A 215 -3.18 7.76 16.92
C TYR A 215 -3.79 9.12 16.61
N ILE A 216 -5.09 9.29 16.86
CA ILE A 216 -5.83 10.51 16.48
C ILE A 216 -6.50 11.22 17.67
N LYS A 217 -6.32 10.73 18.90
CA LYS A 217 -7.05 11.21 20.08
C LYS A 217 -6.54 12.54 20.64
N ASP A 218 -5.22 12.78 20.57
CA ASP A 218 -4.61 14.01 21.07
C ASP A 218 -3.65 14.60 20.05
N LYS A 219 -4.03 15.76 19.48
CA LYS A 219 -3.25 16.49 18.49
C LYS A 219 -1.89 16.99 18.99
N GLN A 220 -1.69 17.07 20.31
CA GLN A 220 -0.43 17.49 20.91
C GLN A 220 0.52 16.31 21.17
N SER A 221 0.04 15.10 21.04
CA SER A 221 0.86 13.90 21.19
C SER A 221 1.90 13.79 20.06
N PRO A 222 3.15 13.42 20.35
CA PRO A 222 4.13 13.12 19.31
C PRO A 222 3.76 11.91 18.47
N LEU A 223 2.79 11.11 18.92
CA LEU A 223 2.27 9.94 18.21
C LEU A 223 1.09 10.28 17.27
N TYR A 224 0.62 11.54 17.30
CA TYR A 224 -0.54 11.94 16.50
C TYR A 224 -0.30 11.83 14.99
N GLY A 225 -1.31 11.30 14.29
CA GLY A 225 -1.36 11.16 12.84
C GLY A 225 -0.79 9.85 12.33
N ASP A 226 -0.45 9.84 11.05
CA ASP A 226 0.09 8.72 10.30
C ASP A 226 1.56 8.43 10.68
N LYS A 227 1.74 7.73 11.79
CA LYS A 227 3.08 7.38 12.30
C LYS A 227 3.40 5.90 12.13
N HIS A 228 2.53 5.11 11.53
CA HIS A 228 2.71 3.68 11.35
C HIS A 228 3.17 2.99 12.64
N LEU A 229 2.40 3.24 13.72
CA LEU A 229 2.72 2.72 15.05
C LEU A 229 2.60 1.19 15.07
N GLY A 230 3.38 0.54 15.92
CA GLY A 230 3.19 -0.88 16.20
C GLY A 230 1.84 -1.13 16.90
N PHE A 231 1.34 -2.35 16.80
CA PHE A 231 0.03 -2.72 17.36
C PHE A 231 0.07 -2.97 18.88
N GLU A 232 1.26 -2.96 19.44
CA GLU A 232 1.54 -3.05 20.89
C GLU A 232 1.33 -1.71 21.61
N TYR A 233 1.30 -0.58 20.90
CA TYR A 233 1.08 0.72 21.52
C TYR A 233 -0.32 0.81 22.11
N PRO A 234 -0.43 1.08 23.44
CA PRO A 234 -1.72 1.22 24.09
C PRO A 234 -2.44 2.50 23.63
N ASP A 235 -3.76 2.49 23.71
CA ASP A 235 -4.62 3.63 23.40
C ASP A 235 -4.57 4.14 21.96
N THR A 236 -3.90 3.41 21.05
CA THR A 236 -3.95 3.67 19.60
C THR A 236 -5.23 3.12 18.98
N GLU A 237 -5.47 3.44 17.73
CA GLU A 237 -6.73 3.07 17.06
C GLU A 237 -6.79 1.57 16.76
N TRP A 238 -5.67 0.96 16.37
CA TRP A 238 -5.59 -0.44 15.99
C TRP A 238 -4.64 -1.24 16.88
N THR A 239 -5.05 -1.48 18.11
CA THR A 239 -4.39 -2.46 19.00
C THR A 239 -4.65 -3.89 18.51
N VAL A 240 -3.84 -4.87 18.96
CA VAL A 240 -4.03 -6.29 18.60
C VAL A 240 -5.48 -6.78 18.82
N PRO A 241 -6.15 -6.48 19.98
CA PRO A 241 -7.56 -6.85 20.15
C PRO A 241 -8.51 -6.16 19.16
N ALA A 242 -8.25 -4.89 18.78
CA ALA A 242 -9.04 -4.18 17.81
C ALA A 242 -8.90 -4.77 16.41
N LEU A 243 -7.67 -5.10 15.99
CA LEU A 243 -7.42 -5.80 14.72
C LEU A 243 -8.03 -7.19 14.69
N SER A 244 -7.98 -7.94 15.79
CA SER A 244 -8.64 -9.26 15.86
C SER A 244 -10.15 -9.14 15.63
N LYS A 245 -10.78 -8.13 16.24
CA LYS A 245 -12.21 -7.85 16.01
C LYS A 245 -12.48 -7.40 14.57
N LEU A 246 -11.62 -6.56 14.01
CA LEU A 246 -11.71 -6.14 12.61
C LEU A 246 -11.63 -7.36 11.69
N PHE A 247 -10.72 -8.27 11.94
CA PHE A 247 -10.54 -9.50 11.15
C PHE A 247 -11.78 -10.38 11.15
N GLU A 248 -12.51 -10.49 12.27
CA GLU A 248 -13.81 -11.19 12.27
C GLU A 248 -14.85 -10.49 11.38
N GLY A 249 -14.85 -9.15 11.34
CA GLY A 249 -15.68 -8.40 10.39
C GLY A 249 -15.31 -8.64 8.93
N LEU A 250 -14.01 -8.79 8.63
CA LEU A 250 -13.53 -9.13 7.29
C LEU A 250 -14.04 -10.49 6.82
N LYS A 251 -14.05 -11.51 7.69
CA LYS A 251 -14.60 -12.83 7.37
C LYS A 251 -16.07 -12.75 6.92
N ALA A 252 -16.85 -11.88 7.54
CA ALA A 252 -18.26 -11.66 7.16
C ALA A 252 -18.40 -11.01 5.78
N LEU A 253 -17.47 -10.11 5.42
CA LEU A 253 -17.46 -9.45 4.12
C LEU A 253 -16.90 -10.31 3.00
N TYR A 254 -15.99 -11.24 3.30
CA TYR A 254 -15.31 -12.11 2.34
C TYR A 254 -15.62 -13.57 2.62
N PRO A 255 -16.70 -14.16 2.05
CA PRO A 255 -17.01 -15.58 2.21
C PRO A 255 -15.95 -16.48 1.56
N ASP A 256 -16.06 -17.79 1.80
CA ASP A 256 -15.00 -18.80 1.69
C ASP A 256 -14.20 -18.86 0.38
N ASP A 257 -14.74 -18.45 -0.74
CA ASP A 257 -14.05 -18.53 -2.04
C ASP A 257 -13.25 -17.27 -2.44
N ASN A 258 -13.19 -16.27 -1.56
CA ASN A 258 -12.45 -15.04 -1.85
C ASN A 258 -11.02 -15.10 -1.32
N VAL A 259 -10.09 -14.60 -2.11
CA VAL A 259 -8.71 -14.33 -1.69
C VAL A 259 -8.63 -12.91 -1.15
N LEU A 260 -8.18 -12.76 0.08
CA LEU A 260 -7.91 -11.47 0.70
C LEU A 260 -6.43 -11.37 1.03
N ARG A 261 -5.77 -10.34 0.53
CA ARG A 261 -4.40 -10.02 0.90
C ARG A 261 -4.43 -8.97 2.01
N ILE A 262 -3.69 -9.24 3.09
CA ILE A 262 -3.49 -8.30 4.19
C ILE A 262 -2.00 -8.02 4.32
N GLY A 263 -1.62 -6.77 4.10
CA GLY A 263 -0.28 -6.25 4.33
C GLY A 263 -0.15 -5.68 5.74
N LEU A 264 0.92 -6.06 6.43
CA LEU A 264 1.26 -5.47 7.71
C LEU A 264 2.11 -4.22 7.47
N GLU A 265 1.70 -3.12 8.07
CA GLU A 265 2.36 -1.83 7.91
C GLU A 265 2.61 -1.19 9.27
N ALA A 266 3.84 -1.37 9.78
CA ALA A 266 4.29 -0.74 11.02
C ALA A 266 5.77 -0.35 10.90
N LEU A 267 6.09 0.83 11.39
CA LEU A 267 7.46 1.36 11.36
C LEU A 267 8.30 0.70 12.45
N CYS A 268 9.37 0.03 12.05
CA CYS A 268 10.37 -0.48 12.99
C CYS A 268 11.02 0.67 13.75
N ARG A 269 10.97 0.61 15.07
CA ARG A 269 11.50 1.62 15.99
C ARG A 269 12.61 1.07 16.89
N THR A 270 13.16 -0.08 16.53
CA THR A 270 14.23 -0.75 17.26
C THR A 270 15.44 -0.99 16.36
N ASP A 271 16.60 -1.28 16.95
CA ASP A 271 17.83 -1.57 16.22
C ASP A 271 17.83 -2.99 15.61
N ASP A 272 16.89 -3.86 16.03
CA ASP A 272 16.72 -5.22 15.49
C ASP A 272 15.38 -5.37 14.78
N PRO A 273 15.33 -5.13 13.46
CA PRO A 273 14.09 -5.21 12.68
C PRO A 273 13.55 -6.64 12.59
N TYR A 274 14.40 -7.65 12.68
CA TYR A 274 13.99 -9.06 12.62
C TYR A 274 13.24 -9.46 13.87
N LYS A 275 13.82 -9.12 15.05
CA LYS A 275 13.16 -9.35 16.33
C LYS A 275 11.86 -8.52 16.42
N TYR A 276 11.89 -7.26 16.01
CA TYR A 276 10.70 -6.41 16.02
C TYR A 276 9.56 -7.02 15.18
N PHE A 277 9.89 -7.49 13.98
CA PHE A 277 8.90 -8.15 13.14
C PHE A 277 8.36 -9.43 13.79
N ASP A 278 9.22 -10.25 14.40
CA ASP A 278 8.81 -11.47 15.10
C ASP A 278 7.83 -11.16 16.24
N ASP A 279 8.15 -10.17 17.07
CA ASP A 279 7.29 -9.76 18.19
C ASP A 279 5.91 -9.28 17.67
N VAL A 280 5.88 -8.49 16.61
CA VAL A 280 4.64 -8.04 15.96
C VAL A 280 3.86 -9.21 15.36
N TRP A 281 4.53 -10.06 14.56
CA TRP A 281 3.92 -11.19 13.90
C TRP A 281 3.32 -12.18 14.90
N ASP A 282 4.05 -12.53 15.95
CA ASP A 282 3.58 -13.42 17.02
C ASP A 282 2.37 -12.85 17.76
N SER A 283 2.30 -11.52 17.93
CA SER A 283 1.14 -10.86 18.56
C SER A 283 -0.14 -10.98 17.71
N LEU A 284 0.00 -11.13 16.38
CA LEU A 284 -1.10 -11.25 15.43
C LEU A 284 -1.46 -12.72 15.12
N ALA A 285 -1.35 -13.59 16.10
CA ALA A 285 -1.57 -15.04 15.97
C ALA A 285 -2.91 -15.43 15.34
N PHE A 286 -3.90 -14.54 15.32
CA PHE A 286 -5.18 -14.75 14.65
C PHE A 286 -5.03 -14.77 13.12
N LEU A 287 -3.99 -14.15 12.55
CA LEU A 287 -3.65 -14.24 11.13
C LEU A 287 -3.03 -15.59 10.78
N HIS A 288 -2.36 -16.26 11.73
CA HIS A 288 -1.69 -17.55 11.51
C HIS A 288 -2.64 -18.75 11.57
N LYS A 289 -3.71 -18.65 12.36
CA LYS A 289 -4.57 -19.79 12.72
C LYS A 289 -5.68 -20.09 11.72
N ASN A 290 -5.74 -19.35 10.62
CA ASN A 290 -6.84 -19.45 9.65
C ASN A 290 -6.44 -20.14 8.33
N PHE A 291 -5.43 -21.02 8.39
CA PHE A 291 -4.92 -21.82 7.27
C PHE A 291 -5.15 -23.30 7.51
#